data_f9f2f4c3520ab0700985b6a6ac52c550
#
_entry.id   f9f2f4c3520ab0700985b6a6ac52c550
#
_cell.length_a   1.000
_cell.length_b   1.000
_cell.length_c   1.000
_cell.angle_alpha   90.00
_cell.angle_beta   90.00
_cell.angle_gamma   90.00
#
_symmetry.space_group_name_H-M   'P 1'
#
loop_
_entity.id
_entity.type
_entity.pdbx_description
1 polymer ?
#
loop_
_entity_poly.entity_id
_entity_poly.type
_entity_poly.pdbx_seq_one_letter_code
_entity_poly.pdbx_strand_id
1 'polypeptide(L)'
;MRLASRAALRPHVILSARIHEGQIMTTARQLHLGAILEGVGTDQHSWRDPQVPGDASIDINWYIKNAKLAEEAKFDLVFIVDSPFITPDTAPHFLNRLEPLTLLSAVATHTTHIGLVGTLTTSYWEPYNVARQFGSLDHISRGRAGWNVVTTGLEGAARNYGREEHFLHADRYARANEFVDVVRGLWDSYEDDAFPRDKASGVFLDKTKQHRLDHKGTYFSVAGPLALTRSQQGQPVIFQAGDSSEGRDLGAAIADGAFAASADFEAGQRYYADLKARAAARGRNPDHIVVLPGLFPVLADTDEEAQAIAREQTEELDLDKLLVQLGRAFNYHDFRQYDLDAPFPDLTGVTLNSYKGHAQRIIATAREEKLTLREAAYKLGRWNNTFIGSSETIADEIERWFVGRAADGFNLRVTRPAEFALLRERVVPILQKRGLFRTEYASDTLRGHLGLPVPANRHAAPVKQPELAEAAE
;
A
#
# COMPACT_ATOMS: atom_id res chain seq x y z
N MET A 1 -18.78 -35.13 -38.30
CA MET A 1 -18.04 -35.76 -37.21
C MET A 1 -16.55 -35.42 -37.36
N ARG A 2 -16.10 -34.34 -36.76
CA ARG A 2 -14.68 -34.05 -36.56
C ARG A 2 -14.58 -33.30 -35.22
N LEU A 3 -13.98 -33.95 -34.23
CA LEU A 3 -13.64 -33.43 -32.91
C LEU A 3 -12.49 -32.42 -33.07
N ALA A 4 -12.72 -31.17 -32.67
CA ALA A 4 -11.67 -30.17 -32.51
C ALA A 4 -11.03 -30.36 -31.15
N SER A 5 -9.77 -30.73 -31.12
CA SER A 5 -8.94 -30.87 -29.96
C SER A 5 -8.72 -29.47 -29.30
N ARG A 6 -9.11 -29.33 -28.04
CA ARG A 6 -8.71 -28.19 -27.20
C ARG A 6 -7.21 -28.33 -26.90
N ALA A 7 -6.41 -27.50 -27.52
CA ALA A 7 -5.02 -27.31 -27.12
C ALA A 7 -4.99 -26.63 -25.76
N ALA A 8 -4.55 -27.33 -24.73
CA ALA A 8 -4.25 -26.76 -23.43
C ALA A 8 -3.09 -25.75 -23.54
N LEU A 9 -3.36 -24.48 -23.30
CA LEU A 9 -2.35 -23.45 -23.12
C LEU A 9 -1.54 -23.81 -21.85
N ARG A 10 -0.29 -24.20 -22.03
CA ARG A 10 0.65 -24.36 -20.93
C ARG A 10 0.98 -22.98 -20.37
N PRO A 11 1.00 -22.77 -19.04
CA PRO A 11 1.36 -21.49 -18.45
C PRO A 11 2.81 -21.16 -18.79
N HIS A 12 3.04 -19.98 -19.38
CA HIS A 12 4.38 -19.42 -19.53
C HIS A 12 4.85 -18.94 -18.15
N VAL A 13 5.78 -19.68 -17.54
CA VAL A 13 6.49 -19.27 -16.35
C VAL A 13 7.36 -18.06 -16.70
N ILE A 14 7.03 -16.90 -16.11
CA ILE A 14 7.81 -15.68 -16.33
C ILE A 14 8.92 -15.65 -15.28
N LEU A 15 10.16 -15.76 -15.74
CA LEU A 15 11.38 -15.87 -14.95
C LEU A 15 12.07 -14.50 -14.85
N SER A 16 12.38 -14.05 -13.63
CA SER A 16 13.34 -12.97 -13.37
C SER A 16 14.65 -13.54 -12.83
N ALA A 17 15.82 -13.03 -13.27
CA ALA A 17 17.11 -13.57 -12.92
C ALA A 17 17.74 -12.83 -11.71
N ARG A 18 18.26 -13.58 -10.73
CA ARG A 18 19.16 -13.08 -9.68
C ARG A 18 20.53 -13.74 -9.84
N ILE A 19 21.60 -12.94 -9.74
CA ILE A 19 22.98 -13.43 -9.76
C ILE A 19 23.49 -13.43 -8.32
N HIS A 20 23.82 -14.60 -7.80
CA HIS A 20 24.63 -14.75 -6.61
C HIS A 20 25.62 -15.92 -6.86
N GLU A 21 26.91 -15.64 -6.71
CA GLU A 21 28.01 -16.61 -6.83
C GLU A 21 27.98 -17.54 -8.07
N GLY A 22 27.94 -16.97 -9.28
CA GLY A 22 28.18 -17.72 -10.52
C GLY A 22 27.04 -18.64 -10.99
N GLN A 23 25.90 -18.67 -10.31
CA GLN A 23 24.69 -19.34 -10.79
C GLN A 23 23.58 -18.34 -11.06
N ILE A 24 23.09 -18.30 -12.29
CA ILE A 24 21.88 -17.58 -12.65
C ILE A 24 20.70 -18.41 -12.14
N MET A 25 20.21 -18.09 -10.95
CA MET A 25 18.93 -18.62 -10.49
C MET A 25 17.80 -17.77 -11.01
N THR A 26 17.06 -18.29 -11.96
CA THR A 26 15.79 -17.68 -12.38
C THR A 26 14.71 -18.02 -11.36
N THR A 27 14.39 -17.10 -10.47
CA THR A 27 13.26 -17.29 -9.55
C THR A 27 11.95 -16.96 -10.25
N ALA A 28 10.96 -17.84 -10.15
CA ALA A 28 9.61 -17.53 -10.59
C ALA A 28 9.09 -16.32 -9.81
N ARG A 29 8.38 -15.39 -10.50
CA ARG A 29 7.70 -14.25 -9.88
C ARG A 29 6.73 -14.76 -8.84
N GLN A 30 6.75 -14.21 -7.62
CA GLN A 30 5.86 -14.60 -6.53
C GLN A 30 4.79 -13.54 -6.28
N LEU A 31 3.60 -13.99 -5.92
CA LEU A 31 2.48 -13.17 -5.46
C LEU A 31 2.82 -12.59 -4.07
N HIS A 32 2.37 -11.36 -3.80
CA HIS A 32 2.51 -10.69 -2.52
C HIS A 32 1.15 -10.45 -1.87
N LEU A 33 1.06 -10.67 -0.56
CA LEU A 33 -0.16 -10.44 0.20
C LEU A 33 0.11 -9.52 1.39
N GLY A 34 -0.66 -8.43 1.46
CA GLY A 34 -0.71 -7.54 2.62
C GLY A 34 -2.05 -7.66 3.33
N ALA A 35 -2.08 -7.41 4.64
CA ALA A 35 -3.28 -7.36 5.44
C ALA A 35 -3.51 -5.94 5.98
N ILE A 36 -4.59 -5.28 5.56
CA ILE A 36 -4.99 -3.97 6.10
C ILE A 36 -5.74 -4.22 7.40
N LEU A 37 -5.15 -3.77 8.51
CA LEU A 37 -5.76 -3.91 9.84
C LEU A 37 -6.57 -2.66 10.19
N GLU A 38 -7.86 -2.81 10.38
CA GLU A 38 -8.80 -1.69 10.52
C GLU A 38 -9.69 -1.79 11.78
N GLY A 39 -9.26 -2.49 12.83
CA GLY A 39 -10.00 -2.57 14.08
C GLY A 39 -11.46 -3.00 13.87
N VAL A 40 -12.40 -2.09 14.13
CA VAL A 40 -13.84 -2.32 13.94
C VAL A 40 -14.31 -2.23 12.48
N GLY A 41 -13.42 -2.01 11.51
CA GLY A 41 -13.75 -1.89 10.10
C GLY A 41 -14.04 -0.45 9.64
N THR A 42 -13.85 -0.23 8.36
CA THR A 42 -13.98 1.10 7.71
C THR A 42 -15.30 1.27 6.94
N ASP A 43 -16.18 0.30 6.99
CA ASP A 43 -17.57 0.44 6.58
C ASP A 43 -18.49 0.75 7.78
N GLN A 44 -19.75 1.04 7.53
CA GLN A 44 -20.72 1.44 8.55
C GLN A 44 -21.35 0.25 9.31
N HIS A 45 -21.01 -1.00 8.98
CA HIS A 45 -21.69 -2.19 9.45
C HIS A 45 -20.76 -3.20 10.16
N SER A 46 -19.50 -3.32 9.74
CA SER A 46 -18.54 -4.32 10.25
C SER A 46 -18.36 -4.30 11.77
N TRP A 47 -18.48 -3.14 12.42
CA TRP A 47 -18.38 -3.02 13.87
C TRP A 47 -19.49 -3.77 14.63
N ARG A 48 -20.61 -4.17 13.94
CA ARG A 48 -21.72 -4.94 14.50
C ARG A 48 -21.47 -6.43 14.50
N ASP A 49 -20.43 -6.90 13.83
CA ASP A 49 -20.06 -8.31 13.84
C ASP A 49 -19.78 -8.74 15.30
N PRO A 50 -20.50 -9.76 15.83
CA PRO A 50 -20.34 -10.21 17.21
C PRO A 50 -18.94 -10.75 17.53
N GLN A 51 -18.12 -11.07 16.52
CA GLN A 51 -16.74 -11.51 16.69
C GLN A 51 -15.76 -10.32 16.77
N VAL A 52 -16.20 -9.08 16.49
CA VAL A 52 -15.38 -7.88 16.54
C VAL A 52 -15.65 -7.11 17.85
N PRO A 53 -14.68 -6.97 18.76
CA PRO A 53 -14.84 -6.13 19.95
C PRO A 53 -15.16 -4.69 19.56
N GLY A 54 -16.10 -4.05 20.26
CA GLY A 54 -16.51 -2.68 19.96
C GLY A 54 -15.39 -1.63 20.08
N ASP A 55 -14.34 -1.94 20.81
CA ASP A 55 -13.12 -1.13 21.01
C ASP A 55 -11.91 -1.64 20.22
N ALA A 56 -12.09 -2.58 19.28
CA ALA A 56 -11.01 -3.21 18.50
C ALA A 56 -10.08 -2.21 17.80
N SER A 57 -10.56 -1.00 17.51
CA SER A 57 -9.73 0.05 16.87
C SER A 57 -8.71 0.69 17.81
N ILE A 58 -8.86 0.53 19.13
CA ILE A 58 -7.93 1.00 20.17
C ILE A 58 -7.38 -0.14 21.04
N ASP A 59 -7.78 -1.38 20.81
CA ASP A 59 -7.24 -2.55 21.51
C ASP A 59 -5.98 -3.08 20.81
N ILE A 60 -4.83 -2.87 21.42
CA ILE A 60 -3.54 -3.36 20.90
C ILE A 60 -3.51 -4.89 20.73
N ASN A 61 -4.19 -5.64 21.59
CA ASN A 61 -4.22 -7.11 21.51
C ASN A 61 -4.96 -7.57 20.26
N TRP A 62 -5.98 -6.83 19.81
CA TRP A 62 -6.66 -7.10 18.55
C TRP A 62 -5.72 -7.00 17.36
N TYR A 63 -4.90 -5.93 17.30
CA TYR A 63 -3.91 -5.75 16.24
C TYR A 63 -2.80 -6.81 16.29
N ILE A 64 -2.27 -7.11 17.47
CA ILE A 64 -1.26 -8.16 17.65
C ILE A 64 -1.79 -9.52 17.20
N LYS A 65 -3.03 -9.87 17.59
CA LYS A 65 -3.68 -11.12 17.18
C LYS A 65 -3.76 -11.23 15.66
N ASN A 66 -4.30 -10.20 15.00
CA ASN A 66 -4.49 -10.22 13.54
C ASN A 66 -3.16 -10.16 12.77
N ALA A 67 -2.16 -9.44 13.28
CA ALA A 67 -0.82 -9.44 12.70
C ALA A 67 -0.16 -10.83 12.77
N LYS A 68 -0.29 -11.54 13.90
CA LYS A 68 0.20 -12.92 14.04
C LYS A 68 -0.51 -13.89 13.11
N LEU A 69 -1.83 -13.79 12.98
CA LEU A 69 -2.61 -14.61 12.05
C LEU A 69 -2.17 -14.38 10.58
N ALA A 70 -1.86 -13.13 10.20
CA ALA A 70 -1.31 -12.82 8.89
C ALA A 70 0.11 -13.38 8.73
N GLU A 71 0.97 -13.27 9.75
CA GLU A 71 2.32 -13.83 9.75
C GLU A 71 2.33 -15.36 9.62
N GLU A 72 1.47 -16.04 10.36
CA GLU A 72 1.28 -17.50 10.27
C GLU A 72 0.89 -17.94 8.85
N ALA A 73 0.04 -17.17 8.19
CA ALA A 73 -0.38 -17.37 6.80
C ALA A 73 0.66 -16.88 5.76
N LYS A 74 1.84 -16.45 6.18
CA LYS A 74 2.99 -16.03 5.36
C LYS A 74 2.76 -14.74 4.56
N PHE A 75 1.87 -13.87 5.01
CA PHE A 75 1.67 -12.56 4.39
C PHE A 75 2.97 -11.73 4.42
N ASP A 76 3.16 -10.88 3.41
CA ASP A 76 4.35 -10.02 3.31
C ASP A 76 4.34 -8.90 4.34
N LEU A 77 3.16 -8.34 4.62
CA LEU A 77 3.04 -7.16 5.47
C LEU A 77 1.65 -7.01 6.09
N VAL A 78 1.60 -6.29 7.20
CA VAL A 78 0.40 -5.58 7.67
C VAL A 78 0.46 -4.12 7.27
N PHE A 79 -0.70 -3.52 7.01
CA PHE A 79 -0.82 -2.16 6.51
C PHE A 79 -1.82 -1.37 7.37
N ILE A 80 -1.39 -0.23 7.91
CA ILE A 80 -2.23 0.66 8.72
C ILE A 80 -2.51 1.94 7.92
N VAL A 81 -3.78 2.12 7.56
CA VAL A 81 -4.25 3.34 6.90
C VAL A 81 -4.46 4.45 7.93
N ASP A 82 -4.23 5.71 7.52
CA ASP A 82 -4.48 6.87 8.37
C ASP A 82 -4.99 8.08 7.60
N SER A 83 -5.70 8.95 8.32
CA SER A 83 -6.13 10.27 7.85
C SER A 83 -6.30 11.19 9.06
N PRO A 84 -5.66 12.37 9.07
CA PRO A 84 -5.67 13.27 10.22
C PRO A 84 -6.92 14.18 10.28
N PHE A 85 -8.02 13.78 9.65
CA PHE A 85 -9.28 14.52 9.64
C PHE A 85 -10.49 13.58 9.73
N ILE A 86 -11.43 13.94 10.59
CA ILE A 86 -12.69 13.22 10.80
C ILE A 86 -13.86 14.18 10.83
N THR A 87 -15.06 13.65 10.55
CA THR A 87 -16.36 14.29 10.76
C THR A 87 -17.25 13.31 11.54
N PRO A 88 -18.39 13.75 12.10
CA PRO A 88 -19.33 12.82 12.76
C PRO A 88 -19.82 11.68 11.86
N ASP A 89 -19.82 11.88 10.53
CA ASP A 89 -20.24 10.91 9.53
C ASP A 89 -19.11 9.97 9.07
N THR A 90 -17.92 10.12 9.65
CA THR A 90 -16.78 9.26 9.32
C THR A 90 -17.02 7.82 9.80
N ALA A 91 -16.53 6.82 9.06
CA ALA A 91 -16.69 5.42 9.43
C ALA A 91 -16.09 5.10 10.82
N PRO A 92 -16.71 4.18 11.59
CA PRO A 92 -16.40 3.93 13.00
C PRO A 92 -14.93 3.76 13.33
N HIS A 93 -14.19 3.01 12.53
CA HIS A 93 -12.75 2.83 12.74
C HIS A 93 -11.97 4.16 12.75
N PHE A 94 -12.32 5.09 11.85
CA PHE A 94 -11.60 6.36 11.75
C PHE A 94 -11.94 7.35 12.87
N LEU A 95 -13.08 7.18 13.54
CA LEU A 95 -13.51 8.05 14.65
C LEU A 95 -12.68 7.82 15.93
N ASN A 96 -12.17 6.61 16.13
CA ASN A 96 -11.47 6.26 17.37
C ASN A 96 -10.43 5.16 17.10
N ARG A 97 -9.19 5.51 16.80
CA ARG A 97 -8.11 4.58 16.48
C ARG A 97 -6.76 5.01 17.01
N LEU A 98 -5.85 4.05 17.09
CA LEU A 98 -4.45 4.29 17.43
C LEU A 98 -3.69 4.91 16.24
N GLU A 99 -2.66 5.69 16.54
CA GLU A 99 -1.74 6.27 15.55
C GLU A 99 -0.82 5.16 14.97
N PRO A 100 -0.57 5.15 13.65
CA PRO A 100 0.11 4.04 13.00
C PRO A 100 1.50 3.67 13.52
N LEU A 101 2.37 4.64 13.79
CA LEU A 101 3.76 4.31 14.17
C LEU A 101 3.88 3.81 15.60
N THR A 102 3.11 4.36 16.54
CA THR A 102 3.06 3.87 17.92
C THR A 102 2.43 2.48 17.98
N LEU A 103 1.36 2.26 17.22
CA LEU A 103 0.73 0.95 17.05
C LEU A 103 1.72 -0.09 16.48
N LEU A 104 2.36 0.22 15.35
CA LEU A 104 3.28 -0.71 14.69
C LEU A 104 4.54 -0.97 15.53
N SER A 105 4.99 -0.01 16.32
CA SER A 105 6.10 -0.21 17.26
C SER A 105 5.76 -1.26 18.33
N ALA A 106 4.52 -1.27 18.82
CA ALA A 106 4.06 -2.31 19.72
C ALA A 106 3.91 -3.68 19.01
N VAL A 107 3.31 -3.72 17.82
CA VAL A 107 3.16 -4.96 17.02
C VAL A 107 4.52 -5.55 16.65
N ALA A 108 5.53 -4.72 16.38
CA ALA A 108 6.89 -5.14 16.01
C ALA A 108 7.51 -6.08 17.03
N THR A 109 7.23 -5.90 18.32
CA THR A 109 7.78 -6.73 19.42
C THR A 109 7.08 -8.07 19.59
N HIS A 110 5.97 -8.30 18.90
CA HIS A 110 5.14 -9.51 18.97
C HIS A 110 5.13 -10.34 17.69
N THR A 111 5.81 -9.86 16.64
CA THR A 111 5.94 -10.50 15.33
C THR A 111 7.41 -10.64 14.95
N THR A 112 7.73 -11.57 14.03
CA THR A 112 9.11 -11.91 13.69
C THR A 112 9.46 -11.63 12.24
N HIS A 113 8.53 -11.86 11.31
CA HIS A 113 8.78 -11.80 9.86
C HIS A 113 7.94 -10.75 9.14
N ILE A 114 6.65 -10.62 9.51
CA ILE A 114 5.70 -9.77 8.78
C ILE A 114 6.14 -8.31 8.75
N GLY A 115 6.08 -7.70 7.56
CA GLY A 115 6.35 -6.28 7.35
C GLY A 115 5.31 -5.38 8.03
N LEU A 116 5.73 -4.18 8.39
CA LEU A 116 4.96 -3.23 9.20
C LEU A 116 4.86 -1.90 8.46
N VAL A 117 3.78 -1.71 7.69
CA VAL A 117 3.60 -0.52 6.84
C VAL A 117 2.65 0.46 7.50
N GLY A 118 3.15 1.62 7.86
CA GLY A 118 2.39 2.71 8.46
C GLY A 118 2.18 3.88 7.51
N THR A 119 0.99 4.47 7.55
CA THR A 119 0.66 5.66 6.78
C THR A 119 1.07 6.92 7.54
N LEU A 120 1.80 7.81 6.86
CA LEU A 120 2.14 9.13 7.39
C LEU A 120 2.21 10.17 6.26
N THR A 121 1.61 11.35 6.53
CA THR A 121 1.52 12.40 5.50
C THR A 121 2.76 13.26 5.41
N THR A 122 3.12 13.66 4.19
CA THR A 122 4.16 14.65 3.91
C THR A 122 3.68 16.09 4.02
N SER A 123 2.35 16.32 4.09
CA SER A 123 1.79 17.67 4.07
C SER A 123 2.03 18.45 5.37
N TYR A 124 1.98 17.76 6.53
CA TYR A 124 1.94 18.40 7.83
C TYR A 124 3.00 17.93 8.81
N TRP A 125 3.90 17.06 8.38
CA TRP A 125 5.00 16.57 9.20
C TRP A 125 6.34 17.16 8.74
N GLU A 126 7.34 17.04 9.63
CA GLU A 126 8.71 17.44 9.33
C GLU A 126 9.55 16.22 8.89
N PRO A 127 10.33 16.33 7.80
CA PRO A 127 11.06 15.16 7.25
C PRO A 127 12.09 14.60 8.23
N TYR A 128 12.72 15.43 9.07
CA TYR A 128 13.66 14.96 10.09
C TYR A 128 12.98 14.04 11.12
N ASN A 129 11.76 14.40 11.57
CA ASN A 129 11.01 13.59 12.52
C ASN A 129 10.58 12.26 11.89
N VAL A 130 10.11 12.29 10.65
CA VAL A 130 9.69 11.09 9.90
C VAL A 130 10.87 10.16 9.68
N ALA A 131 12.04 10.69 9.28
CA ALA A 131 13.26 9.88 9.14
C ALA A 131 13.62 9.16 10.44
N ARG A 132 13.55 9.86 11.60
CA ARG A 132 13.82 9.26 12.91
C ARG A 132 12.81 8.18 13.27
N GLN A 133 11.54 8.45 13.11
CA GLN A 133 10.45 7.57 13.52
C GLN A 133 10.45 6.27 12.72
N PHE A 134 10.48 6.35 11.39
CA PHE A 134 10.53 5.14 10.54
C PHE A 134 11.86 4.42 10.65
N GLY A 135 12.97 5.13 10.76
CA GLY A 135 14.26 4.50 11.04
C GLY A 135 14.27 3.75 12.37
N SER A 136 13.65 4.32 13.43
CA SER A 136 13.52 3.65 14.72
C SER A 136 12.63 2.41 14.64
N LEU A 137 11.46 2.51 13.99
CA LEU A 137 10.59 1.37 13.75
C LEU A 137 11.33 0.25 12.97
N ASP A 138 12.15 0.63 12.00
CA ASP A 138 12.92 -0.30 11.19
C ASP A 138 13.96 -1.06 12.02
N HIS A 139 14.66 -0.39 12.93
CA HIS A 139 15.56 -1.06 13.88
C HIS A 139 14.82 -1.93 14.90
N ILE A 140 13.72 -1.44 15.50
CA ILE A 140 12.89 -2.20 16.43
C ILE A 140 12.38 -3.49 15.78
N SER A 141 11.94 -3.40 14.53
CA SER A 141 11.40 -4.51 13.76
C SER A 141 12.47 -5.35 13.03
N ARG A 142 13.75 -4.98 13.12
CA ARG A 142 14.86 -5.66 12.42
C ARG A 142 14.71 -5.65 10.90
N GLY A 143 14.43 -4.48 10.31
CA GLY A 143 14.36 -4.32 8.86
C GLY A 143 12.99 -4.65 8.26
N ARG A 144 11.89 -4.47 9.02
CA ARG A 144 10.54 -4.79 8.54
C ARG A 144 9.62 -3.57 8.37
N ALA A 145 10.13 -2.35 8.58
CA ALA A 145 9.33 -1.14 8.45
C ALA A 145 9.07 -0.75 7.00
N GLY A 146 7.86 -0.26 6.75
CA GLY A 146 7.48 0.40 5.50
C GLY A 146 6.69 1.67 5.79
N TRP A 147 6.85 2.66 4.93
CA TRP A 147 6.18 3.94 5.00
C TRP A 147 5.25 4.15 3.81
N ASN A 148 3.95 4.22 4.06
CA ASN A 148 2.97 4.65 3.06
C ASN A 148 2.95 6.18 3.03
N VAL A 149 3.53 6.74 1.98
CA VAL A 149 3.66 8.17 1.73
C VAL A 149 2.34 8.71 1.18
N VAL A 150 1.68 9.58 1.92
CA VAL A 150 0.46 10.24 1.49
C VAL A 150 0.58 11.75 1.54
N THR A 151 -0.24 12.45 0.75
CA THR A 151 -0.25 13.91 0.63
C THR A 151 -1.47 14.55 1.29
N THR A 152 -2.21 13.80 2.12
CA THR A 152 -3.48 14.21 2.75
C THR A 152 -4.52 14.70 1.74
N GLY A 153 -5.56 13.90 1.49
CA GLY A 153 -6.60 14.26 0.52
C GLY A 153 -7.68 15.18 1.08
N LEU A 154 -7.88 15.21 2.39
CA LEU A 154 -8.99 15.92 3.02
C LEU A 154 -8.57 17.32 3.50
N GLU A 155 -9.23 18.36 2.97
CA GLU A 155 -8.89 19.77 3.23
C GLU A 155 -9.02 20.16 4.70
N GLY A 156 -10.01 19.61 5.40
CA GLY A 156 -10.24 19.88 6.82
C GLY A 156 -9.05 19.54 7.72
N ALA A 157 -8.13 18.68 7.27
CA ALA A 157 -6.91 18.36 7.99
C ALA A 157 -6.03 19.59 8.26
N ALA A 158 -6.04 20.59 7.38
CA ALA A 158 -5.22 21.80 7.50
C ALA A 158 -5.39 22.48 8.87
N ARG A 159 -6.64 22.56 9.35
CA ARG A 159 -6.96 23.22 10.62
C ARG A 159 -6.38 22.53 11.85
N ASN A 160 -6.18 21.20 11.80
CA ASN A 160 -5.53 20.44 12.87
C ASN A 160 -4.04 20.75 12.98
N TYR A 161 -3.46 21.40 11.95
CA TYR A 161 -2.04 21.78 11.89
C TYR A 161 -1.84 23.30 11.80
N GLY A 162 -2.81 24.09 12.30
CA GLY A 162 -2.72 25.54 12.42
C GLY A 162 -2.76 26.30 11.10
N ARG A 163 -3.35 25.72 10.05
CA ARG A 163 -3.50 26.35 8.73
C ARG A 163 -4.98 26.58 8.43
N GLU A 164 -5.31 27.76 7.94
CA GLU A 164 -6.68 28.08 7.48
C GLU A 164 -7.03 27.31 6.21
N GLU A 165 -6.06 27.18 5.29
CA GLU A 165 -6.24 26.56 3.99
C GLU A 165 -5.31 25.36 3.79
N HIS A 166 -5.81 24.39 3.07
CA HIS A 166 -5.04 23.24 2.63
C HIS A 166 -4.11 23.62 1.48
N PHE A 167 -2.98 22.93 1.38
CA PHE A 167 -2.10 23.06 0.20
C PHE A 167 -2.84 22.68 -1.07
N LEU A 168 -2.56 23.37 -2.17
CA LEU A 168 -3.06 23.00 -3.49
C LEU A 168 -2.54 21.60 -3.90
N HIS A 169 -3.31 20.90 -4.70
CA HIS A 169 -2.99 19.53 -5.11
C HIS A 169 -1.57 19.40 -5.70
N ALA A 170 -1.19 20.27 -6.65
CA ALA A 170 0.13 20.24 -7.26
C ALA A 170 1.25 20.51 -6.25
N ASP A 171 1.07 21.48 -5.35
CA ASP A 171 2.06 21.82 -4.31
C ASP A 171 2.29 20.68 -3.34
N ARG A 172 1.23 19.94 -2.99
CA ARG A 172 1.35 18.76 -2.11
C ARG A 172 2.25 17.69 -2.70
N TYR A 173 2.16 17.43 -4.00
CA TYR A 173 2.98 16.44 -4.67
C TYR A 173 4.42 16.92 -4.90
N ALA A 174 4.62 18.20 -5.23
CA ALA A 174 5.96 18.79 -5.32
C ALA A 174 6.67 18.75 -3.95
N ARG A 175 5.98 19.17 -2.89
CA ARG A 175 6.46 19.07 -1.50
C ARG A 175 6.78 17.62 -1.12
N ALA A 176 5.93 16.64 -1.48
CA ALA A 176 6.14 15.23 -1.16
C ALA A 176 7.40 14.66 -1.82
N ASN A 177 7.71 15.04 -3.06
CA ASN A 177 8.94 14.63 -3.71
C ASN A 177 10.17 15.10 -2.93
N GLU A 178 10.24 16.39 -2.60
CA GLU A 178 11.36 16.94 -1.81
C GLU A 178 11.42 16.34 -0.42
N PHE A 179 10.27 16.13 0.22
CA PHE A 179 10.18 15.51 1.54
C PHE A 179 10.84 14.12 1.56
N VAL A 180 10.47 13.25 0.61
CA VAL A 180 11.01 11.88 0.53
C VAL A 180 12.50 11.90 0.23
N ASP A 181 12.97 12.83 -0.60
CA ASP A 181 14.39 13.00 -0.92
C ASP A 181 15.20 13.35 0.33
N VAL A 182 14.69 14.27 1.15
CA VAL A 182 15.28 14.64 2.45
C VAL A 182 15.30 13.44 3.40
N VAL A 183 14.19 12.71 3.52
CA VAL A 183 14.10 11.54 4.39
C VAL A 183 15.09 10.45 3.98
N ARG A 184 15.15 10.12 2.68
CA ARG A 184 16.13 9.15 2.15
C ARG A 184 17.57 9.60 2.39
N GLY A 185 17.84 10.91 2.20
CA GLY A 185 19.14 11.46 2.47
C GLY A 185 19.57 11.37 3.93
N LEU A 186 18.63 11.57 4.84
CA LEU A 186 18.86 11.41 6.28
C LEU A 186 19.11 9.95 6.66
N TRP A 187 18.41 8.98 6.05
CA TRP A 187 18.67 7.55 6.30
C TRP A 187 20.08 7.14 5.86
N ASP A 188 20.67 7.82 4.90
CA ASP A 188 22.04 7.57 4.42
C ASP A 188 23.12 8.39 5.16
N SER A 189 22.81 8.99 6.33
CA SER A 189 23.76 9.82 7.10
C SER A 189 25.03 9.08 7.55
N TYR A 190 25.02 7.77 7.57
CA TYR A 190 26.16 6.93 7.91
C TYR A 190 26.35 5.84 6.86
N GLU A 191 27.61 5.55 6.51
CA GLU A 191 27.94 4.36 5.76
C GLU A 191 27.71 3.10 6.61
N ASP A 192 27.51 1.95 5.97
CA ASP A 192 27.08 0.72 6.66
C ASP A 192 28.07 0.24 7.73
N ASP A 193 29.34 0.54 7.56
CA ASP A 193 30.45 0.19 8.48
C ASP A 193 30.96 1.39 9.31
N ALA A 194 30.19 2.49 9.38
CA ALA A 194 30.60 3.71 10.10
C ALA A 194 30.81 3.49 11.61
N PHE A 195 30.20 2.49 12.21
CA PHE A 195 30.27 2.21 13.66
C PHE A 195 31.05 0.91 13.96
N PRO A 196 32.39 0.92 14.01
CA PRO A 196 33.18 -0.24 14.39
C PRO A 196 32.91 -0.70 15.83
N ARG A 197 32.56 0.22 16.73
CA ARG A 197 32.31 -0.05 18.17
C ARG A 197 33.43 -0.86 18.81
N ASP A 198 34.67 -0.59 18.38
CA ASP A 198 35.83 -1.30 18.86
C ASP A 198 36.21 -0.85 20.28
N LYS A 199 35.99 -1.74 21.23
CA LYS A 199 36.26 -1.49 22.64
C LYS A 199 37.76 -1.48 22.94
N ALA A 200 38.59 -2.17 22.14
CA ALA A 200 40.03 -2.26 22.38
C ALA A 200 40.73 -0.95 22.00
N SER A 201 40.41 -0.39 20.85
CA SER A 201 40.96 0.89 20.39
C SER A 201 40.20 2.11 20.95
N GLY A 202 38.99 1.92 21.50
CA GLY A 202 38.10 2.99 21.93
C GLY A 202 37.39 3.73 20.79
N VAL A 203 37.48 3.23 19.57
CA VAL A 203 36.82 3.82 18.39
C VAL A 203 35.38 3.34 18.31
N PHE A 204 34.44 4.24 18.62
CA PHE A 204 33.01 3.97 18.52
C PHE A 204 32.46 4.26 17.11
N LEU A 205 32.90 5.39 16.51
CA LEU A 205 32.47 5.90 15.21
C LEU A 205 33.70 6.27 14.37
N ASP A 206 33.72 5.83 13.13
CA ASP A 206 34.57 6.41 12.10
C ASP A 206 33.92 7.70 11.59
N LYS A 207 34.45 8.84 12.02
CA LYS A 207 33.89 10.17 11.68
C LYS A 207 33.94 10.50 10.20
N THR A 208 34.79 9.83 9.43
CA THR A 208 34.90 10.04 7.97
C THR A 208 33.71 9.45 7.22
N LYS A 209 32.97 8.53 7.85
CA LYS A 209 31.80 7.83 7.35
C LYS A 209 30.47 8.40 7.85
N GLN A 210 30.51 9.56 8.49
CA GLN A 210 29.32 10.34 8.89
C GLN A 210 29.13 11.52 7.91
N HIS A 211 27.98 11.61 7.31
CA HIS A 211 27.67 12.61 6.29
C HIS A 211 26.50 13.50 6.71
N ARG A 212 26.70 14.81 6.63
CA ARG A 212 25.61 15.78 6.76
C ARG A 212 24.83 15.82 5.45
N LEU A 213 23.52 16.02 5.56
CA LEU A 213 22.68 16.17 4.38
C LEU A 213 22.80 17.56 3.77
N ASP A 214 22.84 18.61 4.62
CA ASP A 214 22.91 20.03 4.28
C ASP A 214 21.93 20.45 3.15
N HIS A 215 20.74 19.82 3.16
CA HIS A 215 19.69 20.08 2.16
C HIS A 215 19.17 21.49 2.27
N LYS A 216 19.06 22.16 1.12
CA LYS A 216 18.41 23.47 0.95
C LYS A 216 17.56 23.41 -0.31
N GLY A 217 16.26 23.23 -0.15
CA GLY A 217 15.29 23.13 -1.24
C GLY A 217 14.23 24.22 -1.18
N THR A 218 13.17 24.01 -1.94
CA THR A 218 12.02 24.94 -2.00
C THR A 218 11.17 24.87 -0.74
N TYR A 219 11.00 23.68 -0.19
CA TYR A 219 10.08 23.43 0.94
C TYR A 219 10.82 23.18 2.24
N PHE A 220 12.06 22.70 2.20
CA PHE A 220 12.80 22.26 3.38
C PHE A 220 14.24 22.75 3.41
N SER A 221 14.73 22.98 4.64
CA SER A 221 16.14 23.21 4.91
C SER A 221 16.54 22.34 6.09
N VAL A 222 17.33 21.29 5.84
CA VAL A 222 17.67 20.26 6.83
C VAL A 222 19.15 19.94 6.81
N ALA A 223 19.83 20.24 7.90
CA ALA A 223 21.27 20.06 8.01
C ALA A 223 21.67 18.56 8.15
N GLY A 224 20.93 17.77 8.93
CA GLY A 224 21.42 16.47 9.33
C GLY A 224 22.67 16.53 10.23
N PRO A 225 23.37 15.43 10.48
CA PRO A 225 22.98 14.06 10.12
C PRO A 225 21.83 13.56 10.96
N LEU A 226 21.25 12.42 10.55
CA LEU A 226 20.31 11.69 11.39
C LEU A 226 21.07 11.01 12.54
N ALA A 227 20.49 11.01 13.74
CA ALA A 227 21.09 10.34 14.91
C ALA A 227 20.74 8.83 14.95
N LEU A 228 20.82 8.16 13.80
CA LEU A 228 20.48 6.74 13.66
C LEU A 228 21.21 6.15 12.45
N THR A 229 21.75 4.93 12.60
CA THR A 229 22.38 4.18 11.52
C THR A 229 21.36 3.62 10.54
N ARG A 230 21.81 3.17 9.38
CA ARG A 230 21.00 2.37 8.45
C ARG A 230 20.57 1.06 9.10
N SER A 231 19.42 0.56 8.72
CA SER A 231 18.90 -0.75 9.13
C SER A 231 19.43 -1.89 8.22
N GLN A 232 19.04 -3.12 8.53
CA GLN A 232 19.39 -4.31 7.74
C GLN A 232 18.87 -4.24 6.29
N GLN A 233 17.72 -3.59 6.05
CA GLN A 233 17.18 -3.39 4.70
C GLN A 233 17.65 -2.09 4.05
N GLY A 234 18.62 -1.40 4.66
CA GLY A 234 19.17 -0.13 4.23
C GLY A 234 18.25 1.04 4.51
N GLN A 235 17.08 1.06 3.95
CA GLN A 235 16.04 2.07 4.14
C GLN A 235 14.67 1.41 4.26
N PRO A 236 13.75 1.92 5.08
CA PRO A 236 12.35 1.50 5.10
C PRO A 236 11.76 1.43 3.69
N VAL A 237 10.90 0.44 3.44
CA VAL A 237 10.22 0.29 2.14
C VAL A 237 9.22 1.43 1.96
N ILE A 238 9.20 2.07 0.80
CA ILE A 238 8.29 3.18 0.51
C ILE A 238 7.11 2.69 -0.31
N PHE A 239 5.91 2.86 0.26
CA PHE A 239 4.64 2.68 -0.43
C PHE A 239 4.04 4.03 -0.81
N GLN A 240 3.22 4.05 -1.86
CA GLN A 240 2.48 5.23 -2.29
C GLN A 240 1.11 4.82 -2.85
N ALA A 241 0.07 5.62 -2.58
CA ALA A 241 -1.32 5.30 -2.88
C ALA A 241 -2.02 6.36 -3.75
N GLY A 242 -1.32 6.97 -4.70
CA GLY A 242 -1.88 8.00 -5.57
C GLY A 242 -2.34 7.44 -6.91
N ASP A 243 -3.57 7.84 -7.31
CA ASP A 243 -4.18 7.37 -8.55
C ASP A 243 -4.36 8.50 -9.60
N SER A 244 -4.20 9.77 -9.20
CA SER A 244 -4.11 10.88 -10.14
C SER A 244 -2.83 10.80 -10.98
N SER A 245 -2.72 11.57 -12.08
CA SER A 245 -1.50 11.64 -12.86
C SER A 245 -0.30 12.02 -11.99
N GLU A 246 -0.47 13.04 -11.15
CA GLU A 246 0.56 13.52 -10.22
C GLU A 246 0.90 12.44 -9.16
N GLY A 247 -0.12 11.67 -8.72
CA GLY A 247 0.07 10.55 -7.80
C GLY A 247 0.88 9.41 -8.39
N ARG A 248 0.59 9.02 -9.64
CA ARG A 248 1.39 8.01 -10.36
C ARG A 248 2.80 8.49 -10.69
N ASP A 249 2.96 9.79 -10.97
CA ASP A 249 4.29 10.41 -11.16
C ASP A 249 5.13 10.35 -9.89
N LEU A 250 4.53 10.67 -8.74
CA LEU A 250 5.17 10.53 -7.43
C LEU A 250 5.50 9.05 -7.16
N GLY A 251 4.55 8.14 -7.34
CA GLY A 251 4.77 6.69 -7.16
C GLY A 251 5.92 6.17 -8.02
N ALA A 252 5.94 6.54 -9.29
CA ALA A 252 7.01 6.18 -10.22
C ALA A 252 8.38 6.74 -9.80
N ALA A 253 8.41 7.90 -9.15
CA ALA A 253 9.65 8.51 -8.68
C ALA A 253 10.18 7.86 -7.40
N ILE A 254 9.30 7.57 -6.42
CA ILE A 254 9.74 7.23 -5.05
C ILE A 254 9.38 5.82 -4.59
N ALA A 255 8.28 5.20 -5.10
CA ALA A 255 7.73 4.01 -4.49
C ALA A 255 8.52 2.74 -4.77
N ASP A 256 8.61 1.88 -3.76
CA ASP A 256 9.01 0.48 -3.84
C ASP A 256 7.75 -0.41 -3.94
N GLY A 257 6.60 0.09 -3.45
CA GLY A 257 5.29 -0.53 -3.59
C GLY A 257 4.20 0.49 -3.87
N ALA A 258 3.19 0.13 -4.64
CA ALA A 258 2.05 0.97 -4.95
C ALA A 258 0.76 0.30 -4.48
N PHE A 259 0.00 1.01 -3.62
CA PHE A 259 -1.38 0.64 -3.32
C PHE A 259 -2.28 1.24 -4.40
N ALA A 260 -2.94 0.39 -5.18
CA ALA A 260 -3.78 0.81 -6.29
C ALA A 260 -5.28 0.64 -5.97
N ALA A 261 -6.10 1.49 -6.57
CA ALA A 261 -7.56 1.36 -6.55
C ALA A 261 -8.02 1.02 -7.97
N SER A 262 -8.08 -0.27 -8.31
CA SER A 262 -8.53 -0.74 -9.62
C SER A 262 -9.96 -1.25 -9.53
N ALA A 263 -10.83 -0.73 -10.40
CA ALA A 263 -12.25 -1.10 -10.42
C ALA A 263 -12.48 -2.50 -11.00
N ASP A 264 -11.63 -2.92 -11.95
CA ASP A 264 -11.70 -4.18 -12.67
C ASP A 264 -10.32 -4.59 -13.17
N PHE A 265 -10.22 -5.77 -13.78
CA PHE A 265 -8.99 -6.34 -14.28
C PHE A 265 -8.30 -5.47 -15.33
N GLU A 266 -9.06 -4.95 -16.29
CA GLU A 266 -8.55 -4.10 -17.37
C GLU A 266 -8.04 -2.76 -16.84
N ALA A 267 -8.72 -2.17 -15.86
CA ALA A 267 -8.23 -0.98 -15.15
C ALA A 267 -6.94 -1.27 -14.38
N GLY A 268 -6.85 -2.45 -13.76
CA GLY A 268 -5.62 -2.94 -13.12
C GLY A 268 -4.46 -3.03 -14.08
N GLN A 269 -4.66 -3.64 -15.26
CA GLN A 269 -3.64 -3.73 -16.31
C GLN A 269 -3.17 -2.36 -16.80
N ARG A 270 -4.10 -1.43 -17.03
CA ARG A 270 -3.77 -0.07 -17.47
C ARG A 270 -2.96 0.68 -16.40
N TYR A 271 -3.36 0.59 -15.13
CA TYR A 271 -2.62 1.21 -14.02
C TYR A 271 -1.22 0.61 -13.89
N TYR A 272 -1.12 -0.71 -13.91
CA TYR A 272 0.15 -1.44 -13.81
C TYR A 272 1.12 -1.02 -14.93
N ALA A 273 0.68 -1.05 -16.18
CA ALA A 273 1.48 -0.68 -17.33
C ALA A 273 1.94 0.80 -17.27
N ASP A 274 1.05 1.72 -16.93
CA ASP A 274 1.34 3.15 -16.85
C ASP A 274 2.39 3.44 -15.74
N LEU A 275 2.21 2.89 -14.53
CA LEU A 275 3.14 3.09 -13.42
C LEU A 275 4.54 2.55 -13.76
N LYS A 276 4.61 1.33 -14.29
CA LYS A 276 5.87 0.69 -14.70
C LYS A 276 6.58 1.47 -15.81
N ALA A 277 5.85 1.97 -16.80
CA ALA A 277 6.38 2.80 -17.88
C ALA A 277 6.94 4.14 -17.36
N ARG A 278 6.23 4.82 -16.46
CA ARG A 278 6.71 6.06 -15.82
C ARG A 278 7.97 5.83 -14.99
N ALA A 279 8.08 4.70 -14.30
CA ALA A 279 9.29 4.33 -13.56
C ALA A 279 10.48 4.09 -14.49
N ALA A 280 10.28 3.34 -15.56
CA ALA A 280 11.31 3.10 -16.58
C ALA A 280 11.79 4.40 -17.24
N ALA A 281 10.87 5.32 -17.56
CA ALA A 281 11.20 6.64 -18.10
C ALA A 281 12.06 7.51 -17.14
N ARG A 282 12.05 7.19 -15.84
CA ARG A 282 12.91 7.81 -14.81
C ARG A 282 14.21 7.04 -14.56
N GLY A 283 14.52 6.02 -15.36
CA GLY A 283 15.72 5.18 -15.19
C GLY A 283 15.63 4.20 -14.03
N ARG A 284 14.43 4.01 -13.43
CA ARG A 284 14.23 3.00 -12.41
C ARG A 284 13.88 1.65 -13.03
N ASN A 285 14.34 0.58 -12.40
CA ASN A 285 13.89 -0.75 -12.80
C ASN A 285 12.39 -0.91 -12.46
N PRO A 286 11.50 -1.11 -13.44
CA PRO A 286 10.07 -1.25 -13.20
C PRO A 286 9.72 -2.47 -12.34
N ASP A 287 10.54 -3.52 -12.30
CA ASP A 287 10.35 -4.70 -11.47
C ASP A 287 10.64 -4.43 -9.98
N HIS A 288 11.25 -3.28 -9.65
CA HIS A 288 11.46 -2.84 -8.27
C HIS A 288 10.30 -2.00 -7.71
N ILE A 289 9.14 -2.05 -8.33
CA ILE A 289 7.89 -1.48 -7.80
C ILE A 289 6.84 -2.59 -7.78
N VAL A 290 6.39 -3.04 -6.62
CA VAL A 290 5.28 -4.00 -6.51
C VAL A 290 3.94 -3.28 -6.50
N VAL A 291 2.97 -3.74 -7.30
CA VAL A 291 1.63 -3.14 -7.40
C VAL A 291 0.65 -4.02 -6.64
N LEU A 292 0.07 -3.47 -5.57
CA LEU A 292 -0.82 -4.17 -4.66
C LEU A 292 -2.18 -3.46 -4.59
N PRO A 293 -3.14 -3.78 -5.48
CA PRO A 293 -4.50 -3.27 -5.34
C PRO A 293 -5.18 -3.79 -4.07
N GLY A 294 -6.18 -3.04 -3.59
CA GLY A 294 -7.03 -3.50 -2.50
C GLY A 294 -7.90 -4.67 -2.93
N LEU A 295 -7.98 -5.70 -2.10
CA LEU A 295 -8.83 -6.86 -2.30
C LEU A 295 -9.89 -6.92 -1.19
N PHE A 296 -11.16 -7.01 -1.59
CA PHE A 296 -12.34 -7.07 -0.73
C PHE A 296 -13.17 -8.28 -1.16
N PRO A 297 -12.81 -9.52 -0.78
CA PRO A 297 -13.52 -10.70 -1.25
C PRO A 297 -14.86 -10.84 -0.52
N VAL A 298 -15.86 -11.35 -1.23
CA VAL A 298 -17.03 -11.99 -0.63
C VAL A 298 -16.85 -13.49 -0.81
N LEU A 299 -16.49 -14.17 0.25
CA LEU A 299 -16.05 -15.57 0.26
C LEU A 299 -17.05 -16.44 1.02
N ALA A 300 -17.50 -17.53 0.40
CA ALA A 300 -18.35 -18.55 1.00
C ALA A 300 -17.93 -19.95 0.58
N ASP A 301 -18.68 -20.97 1.02
CA ASP A 301 -18.41 -22.36 0.66
C ASP A 301 -18.67 -22.65 -0.84
N THR A 302 -19.66 -21.97 -1.44
CA THR A 302 -20.00 -22.07 -2.87
C THR A 302 -20.09 -20.69 -3.52
N ASP A 303 -20.02 -20.66 -4.86
CA ASP A 303 -20.19 -19.43 -5.63
C ASP A 303 -21.59 -18.84 -5.48
N GLU A 304 -22.63 -19.71 -5.43
CA GLU A 304 -24.01 -19.32 -5.25
C GLU A 304 -24.24 -18.66 -3.90
N GLU A 305 -23.67 -19.20 -2.84
CA GLU A 305 -23.70 -18.64 -1.49
C GLU A 305 -23.00 -17.27 -1.41
N ALA A 306 -21.81 -17.17 -1.99
CA ALA A 306 -21.08 -15.90 -2.06
C ALA A 306 -21.85 -14.82 -2.81
N GLN A 307 -22.49 -15.20 -3.93
CA GLN A 307 -23.36 -14.30 -4.70
C GLN A 307 -24.62 -13.88 -3.89
N ALA A 308 -25.19 -14.79 -3.10
CA ALA A 308 -26.32 -14.48 -2.21
C ALA A 308 -25.91 -13.45 -1.15
N ILE A 309 -24.77 -13.67 -0.48
CA ILE A 309 -24.20 -12.74 0.52
C ILE A 309 -23.92 -11.37 -0.11
N ALA A 310 -23.36 -11.32 -1.32
CA ALA A 310 -23.08 -10.07 -2.02
C ALA A 310 -24.36 -9.29 -2.37
N ARG A 311 -25.43 -9.99 -2.73
CA ARG A 311 -26.76 -9.36 -2.95
C ARG A 311 -27.33 -8.82 -1.65
N GLU A 312 -27.35 -9.60 -0.58
CA GLU A 312 -27.83 -9.18 0.75
C GLU A 312 -27.07 -7.94 1.24
N GLN A 313 -25.73 -7.95 1.15
CA GLN A 313 -24.89 -6.78 1.48
C GLN A 313 -25.24 -5.56 0.65
N THR A 314 -25.72 -5.74 -0.59
CA THR A 314 -26.12 -4.64 -1.46
C THR A 314 -27.51 -4.11 -1.09
N GLU A 315 -28.44 -5.00 -0.72
CA GLU A 315 -29.81 -4.65 -0.31
C GLU A 315 -29.83 -3.92 1.05
N GLU A 316 -28.88 -4.24 1.93
CA GLU A 316 -28.71 -3.58 3.22
C GLU A 316 -28.10 -2.16 3.14
N LEU A 317 -27.66 -1.72 1.95
CA LEU A 317 -27.00 -0.42 1.80
C LEU A 317 -27.96 0.73 2.07
N ASP A 318 -27.59 1.55 3.03
CA ASP A 318 -28.25 2.79 3.38
C ASP A 318 -27.85 3.90 2.38
N LEU A 319 -28.82 4.40 1.62
CA LEU A 319 -28.57 5.40 0.59
C LEU A 319 -27.95 6.69 1.15
N ASP A 320 -28.38 7.15 2.31
CA ASP A 320 -27.81 8.36 2.94
C ASP A 320 -26.32 8.15 3.25
N LYS A 321 -25.93 6.99 3.73
CA LYS A 321 -24.54 6.63 3.98
C LYS A 321 -23.73 6.51 2.69
N LEU A 322 -24.33 5.99 1.61
CA LEU A 322 -23.68 5.94 0.30
C LEU A 322 -23.44 7.35 -0.26
N LEU A 323 -24.39 8.27 -0.09
CA LEU A 323 -24.24 9.67 -0.50
C LEU A 323 -23.12 10.37 0.30
N VAL A 324 -23.02 10.11 1.60
CA VAL A 324 -21.91 10.61 2.43
C VAL A 324 -20.58 10.03 1.96
N GLN A 325 -20.51 8.73 1.69
CA GLN A 325 -19.30 8.07 1.20
C GLN A 325 -18.90 8.60 -0.19
N LEU A 326 -19.87 8.81 -1.08
CA LEU A 326 -19.65 9.45 -2.38
C LEU A 326 -19.08 10.86 -2.20
N GLY A 327 -19.66 11.63 -1.27
CA GLY A 327 -19.24 12.99 -0.92
C GLY A 327 -17.80 13.09 -0.43
N ARG A 328 -17.27 12.05 0.18
CA ARG A 328 -15.87 12.01 0.65
C ARG A 328 -14.86 12.26 -0.47
N ALA A 329 -15.13 11.75 -1.69
CA ALA A 329 -14.31 12.01 -2.86
C ALA A 329 -14.29 13.50 -3.26
N PHE A 330 -15.31 14.25 -2.87
CA PHE A 330 -15.53 15.65 -3.16
C PHE A 330 -15.40 16.52 -1.90
N ASN A 331 -14.47 16.20 -1.01
CA ASN A 331 -14.22 16.92 0.25
C ASN A 331 -15.46 17.00 1.17
N TYR A 332 -16.19 15.89 1.30
CA TYR A 332 -17.45 15.78 2.05
C TYR A 332 -18.57 16.70 1.51
N HIS A 333 -18.59 16.91 0.18
CA HIS A 333 -19.73 17.59 -0.45
C HIS A 333 -21.03 16.84 -0.14
N ASP A 334 -22.05 17.56 0.32
CA ASP A 334 -23.34 16.95 0.69
C ASP A 334 -24.21 16.70 -0.54
N PHE A 335 -24.25 15.46 -1.00
CA PHE A 335 -25.08 15.05 -2.13
C PHE A 335 -26.57 14.92 -1.78
N ARG A 336 -26.97 14.92 -0.51
CA ARG A 336 -28.38 14.83 -0.07
C ARG A 336 -29.20 16.05 -0.43
N GLN A 337 -28.55 17.15 -0.81
CA GLN A 337 -29.21 18.38 -1.29
C GLN A 337 -29.78 18.31 -2.71
N TYR A 338 -29.43 17.26 -3.48
CA TYR A 338 -29.83 17.09 -4.87
C TYR A 338 -31.01 16.12 -5.00
N ASP A 339 -31.76 16.22 -6.12
CA ASP A 339 -32.77 15.23 -6.49
C ASP A 339 -32.07 13.90 -6.86
N LEU A 340 -32.46 12.84 -6.17
CA LEU A 340 -31.84 11.52 -6.30
C LEU A 340 -32.11 10.87 -7.68
N ASP A 341 -33.24 11.17 -8.29
CA ASP A 341 -33.69 10.58 -9.55
C ASP A 341 -33.33 11.44 -10.76
N ALA A 342 -32.75 12.63 -10.52
CA ALA A 342 -32.16 13.47 -11.56
C ALA A 342 -30.79 12.91 -12.01
N PRO A 343 -30.31 13.28 -13.22
CA PRO A 343 -28.94 12.99 -13.65
C PRO A 343 -27.91 13.43 -12.62
N PHE A 344 -26.77 12.72 -12.56
CA PHE A 344 -25.66 13.07 -11.66
C PHE A 344 -25.35 14.57 -11.75
N PRO A 345 -25.26 15.32 -10.64
CA PRO A 345 -25.20 16.77 -10.64
C PRO A 345 -23.93 17.31 -11.32
N ASP A 346 -24.05 18.52 -11.90
CA ASP A 346 -22.89 19.25 -12.37
C ASP A 346 -22.10 19.82 -11.18
N LEU A 347 -20.88 19.36 -11.01
CA LEU A 347 -19.98 19.73 -9.91
C LEU A 347 -18.91 20.75 -10.34
N THR A 348 -19.18 21.54 -11.39
CA THR A 348 -18.21 22.53 -11.93
C THR A 348 -17.73 23.53 -10.88
N GLY A 349 -18.54 23.83 -9.87
CA GLY A 349 -18.18 24.71 -8.74
C GLY A 349 -17.58 24.01 -7.53
N VAL A 350 -17.47 22.69 -7.53
CA VAL A 350 -16.95 21.93 -6.40
C VAL A 350 -15.44 21.76 -6.55
N THR A 351 -14.69 22.19 -5.54
CA THR A 351 -13.22 22.11 -5.54
C THR A 351 -12.76 20.66 -5.51
N LEU A 352 -12.03 20.22 -6.54
CA LEU A 352 -11.41 18.89 -6.62
C LEU A 352 -9.99 18.85 -6.02
N ASN A 353 -9.76 19.57 -4.92
CA ASN A 353 -8.48 19.58 -4.23
C ASN A 353 -8.27 18.37 -3.29
N SER A 354 -9.30 17.55 -3.10
CA SER A 354 -9.28 16.33 -2.28
C SER A 354 -8.72 15.11 -3.05
N TYR A 355 -9.51 14.05 -3.21
CA TYR A 355 -9.15 12.84 -3.94
C TYR A 355 -9.39 13.00 -5.45
N LYS A 356 -8.67 13.93 -6.09
CA LYS A 356 -8.87 14.41 -7.47
C LYS A 356 -9.08 13.26 -8.48
N GLY A 357 -8.20 12.26 -8.49
CA GLY A 357 -8.29 11.15 -9.44
C GLY A 357 -9.57 10.31 -9.23
N HIS A 358 -9.97 10.06 -7.98
CA HIS A 358 -11.20 9.33 -7.66
C HIS A 358 -12.45 10.13 -8.03
N ALA A 359 -12.50 11.41 -7.67
CA ALA A 359 -13.61 12.30 -8.03
C ALA A 359 -13.79 12.41 -9.55
N GLN A 360 -12.70 12.56 -10.29
CA GLN A 360 -12.73 12.60 -11.75
C GLN A 360 -13.27 11.31 -12.38
N ARG A 361 -12.90 10.13 -11.85
CA ARG A 361 -13.47 8.86 -12.31
C ARG A 361 -14.96 8.78 -12.04
N ILE A 362 -15.41 9.16 -10.84
CA ILE A 362 -16.85 9.19 -10.51
C ILE A 362 -17.61 10.05 -11.52
N ILE A 363 -17.16 11.28 -11.78
CA ILE A 363 -17.78 12.17 -12.75
C ILE A 363 -17.79 11.56 -14.16
N ALA A 364 -16.67 11.02 -14.61
CA ALA A 364 -16.54 10.43 -15.94
C ALA A 364 -17.51 9.26 -16.11
N THR A 365 -17.50 8.29 -15.18
CA THR A 365 -18.38 7.11 -15.22
C THR A 365 -19.86 7.52 -15.15
N ALA A 366 -20.23 8.45 -14.25
CA ALA A 366 -21.61 8.90 -14.13
C ALA A 366 -22.13 9.56 -15.42
N ARG A 367 -21.28 10.32 -16.12
CA ARG A 367 -21.63 10.96 -17.41
C ARG A 367 -21.70 9.96 -18.55
N GLU A 368 -20.72 9.06 -18.67
CA GLU A 368 -20.64 8.06 -19.73
C GLU A 368 -21.84 7.10 -19.69
N GLU A 369 -22.19 6.65 -18.49
CA GLU A 369 -23.29 5.72 -18.27
C GLU A 369 -24.64 6.43 -18.05
N LYS A 370 -24.66 7.76 -18.02
CA LYS A 370 -25.88 8.59 -17.82
C LYS A 370 -26.62 8.25 -16.52
N LEU A 371 -25.85 8.03 -15.45
CA LEU A 371 -26.41 7.62 -14.16
C LEU A 371 -27.20 8.78 -13.50
N THR A 372 -28.31 8.43 -12.85
CA THR A 372 -28.93 9.28 -11.84
C THR A 372 -28.03 9.35 -10.60
N LEU A 373 -28.27 10.33 -9.71
CA LEU A 373 -27.51 10.42 -8.46
C LEU A 373 -27.69 9.17 -7.60
N ARG A 374 -28.89 8.61 -7.56
CA ARG A 374 -29.19 7.34 -6.86
C ARG A 374 -28.35 6.19 -7.40
N GLU A 375 -28.36 5.99 -8.72
CA GLU A 375 -27.57 4.96 -9.37
C GLU A 375 -26.06 5.14 -9.14
N ALA A 376 -25.58 6.39 -9.22
CA ALA A 376 -24.20 6.73 -8.94
C ALA A 376 -23.82 6.43 -7.48
N ALA A 377 -24.70 6.73 -6.51
CA ALA A 377 -24.45 6.41 -5.10
C ALA A 377 -24.31 4.90 -4.89
N TYR A 378 -25.20 4.08 -5.44
CA TYR A 378 -25.12 2.62 -5.33
C TYR A 378 -23.92 2.01 -6.07
N LYS A 379 -23.56 2.55 -7.23
CA LYS A 379 -22.48 2.01 -8.05
C LYS A 379 -21.11 2.50 -7.64
N LEU A 380 -20.96 3.78 -7.29
CA LEU A 380 -19.69 4.49 -7.13
C LEU A 380 -19.42 4.91 -5.67
N GLY A 381 -20.43 4.93 -4.83
CA GLY A 381 -20.35 5.28 -3.42
C GLY A 381 -19.84 4.11 -2.54
N ARG A 382 -19.50 2.97 -3.11
CA ARG A 382 -18.99 1.78 -2.40
C ARG A 382 -17.74 1.24 -3.06
N TRP A 383 -17.01 0.40 -2.33
CA TRP A 383 -15.95 -0.40 -2.91
C TRP A 383 -16.57 -1.51 -3.78
N ASN A 384 -16.11 -1.64 -5.03
CA ASN A 384 -16.53 -2.73 -5.89
C ASN A 384 -15.91 -4.04 -5.43
N ASN A 385 -16.75 -5.04 -5.14
CA ASN A 385 -16.33 -6.41 -4.92
C ASN A 385 -16.26 -7.11 -6.29
N THR A 386 -15.08 -7.26 -6.84
CA THR A 386 -14.84 -8.04 -8.06
C THR A 386 -14.51 -9.50 -7.75
N PHE A 387 -14.23 -9.79 -6.49
CA PHE A 387 -13.82 -11.11 -6.00
C PHE A 387 -14.96 -11.69 -5.16
N ILE A 388 -15.92 -12.35 -5.82
CA ILE A 388 -17.09 -12.95 -5.19
C ILE A 388 -17.14 -14.42 -5.61
N GLY A 389 -17.07 -15.35 -4.66
CA GLY A 389 -17.14 -16.78 -4.98
C GLY A 389 -16.58 -17.67 -3.89
N SER A 390 -16.45 -18.94 -4.24
CA SER A 390 -15.78 -19.97 -3.46
C SER A 390 -14.27 -19.73 -3.38
N SER A 391 -13.58 -20.47 -2.54
CA SER A 391 -12.12 -20.37 -2.39
C SER A 391 -11.36 -20.62 -3.69
N GLU A 392 -11.83 -21.55 -4.52
CA GLU A 392 -11.23 -21.82 -5.82
C GLU A 392 -11.46 -20.64 -6.77
N THR A 393 -12.68 -20.12 -6.88
CA THR A 393 -13.02 -18.95 -7.71
C THR A 393 -12.20 -17.72 -7.33
N ILE A 394 -12.04 -17.46 -6.04
CA ILE A 394 -11.20 -16.34 -5.55
C ILE A 394 -9.73 -16.58 -5.91
N ALA A 395 -9.21 -17.79 -5.73
CA ALA A 395 -7.84 -18.12 -6.09
C ALA A 395 -7.59 -18.02 -7.61
N ASP A 396 -8.55 -18.44 -8.44
CA ASP A 396 -8.49 -18.30 -9.90
C ASP A 396 -8.43 -16.83 -10.32
N GLU A 397 -9.24 -15.97 -9.71
CA GLU A 397 -9.24 -14.55 -10.04
C GLU A 397 -7.95 -13.84 -9.56
N ILE A 398 -7.43 -14.19 -8.38
CA ILE A 398 -6.11 -13.72 -7.91
C ILE A 398 -5.01 -14.13 -8.89
N GLU A 399 -5.00 -15.39 -9.32
CA GLU A 399 -4.03 -15.90 -10.32
C GLU A 399 -4.17 -15.16 -11.65
N ARG A 400 -5.41 -14.95 -12.14
CA ARG A 400 -5.69 -14.20 -13.36
C ARG A 400 -5.08 -12.79 -13.31
N TRP A 401 -5.27 -12.06 -12.22
CA TRP A 401 -4.72 -10.71 -12.05
C TRP A 401 -3.19 -10.72 -12.02
N PHE A 402 -2.62 -11.67 -11.29
CA PHE A 402 -1.18 -11.80 -11.16
C PHE A 402 -0.52 -12.18 -12.51
N VAL A 403 -1.01 -13.21 -13.17
CA VAL A 403 -0.46 -13.69 -14.46
C VAL A 403 -0.69 -12.63 -15.54
N GLY A 404 -1.87 -12.00 -15.56
CA GLY A 404 -2.26 -10.96 -16.51
C GLY A 404 -1.59 -9.60 -16.31
N ARG A 405 -0.67 -9.46 -15.32
CA ARG A 405 0.02 -8.20 -15.01
C ARG A 405 -0.94 -7.03 -14.71
N ALA A 406 -2.00 -7.31 -13.99
CA ALA A 406 -2.88 -6.33 -13.39
C ALA A 406 -2.46 -6.01 -11.94
N ALA A 407 -1.71 -6.94 -11.31
CA ALA A 407 -1.18 -6.83 -9.96
C ALA A 407 0.11 -7.66 -9.77
N ASP A 408 0.92 -7.32 -8.77
CA ASP A 408 1.99 -8.17 -8.23
C ASP A 408 1.52 -8.90 -6.97
N GLY A 409 0.35 -8.57 -6.47
CA GLY A 409 -0.28 -9.11 -5.28
C GLY A 409 -1.44 -8.24 -4.83
N PHE A 410 -1.87 -8.37 -3.56
CA PHE A 410 -3.04 -7.67 -3.06
C PHE A 410 -2.86 -7.22 -1.61
N ASN A 411 -3.45 -6.08 -1.27
CA ASN A 411 -3.70 -5.68 0.11
C ASN A 411 -5.13 -6.05 0.50
N LEU A 412 -5.25 -7.08 1.34
CA LEU A 412 -6.52 -7.63 1.80
C LEU A 412 -7.06 -6.82 2.96
N ARG A 413 -8.32 -6.44 2.90
CA ARG A 413 -9.01 -5.86 4.03
C ARG A 413 -9.42 -6.95 5.02
N VAL A 414 -8.97 -6.81 6.26
CA VAL A 414 -9.24 -7.74 7.36
C VAL A 414 -10.28 -7.10 8.28
N THR A 415 -11.53 -7.05 7.83
CA THR A 415 -12.60 -6.41 8.59
C THR A 415 -13.45 -7.39 9.37
N ARG A 416 -13.65 -8.59 8.84
CA ARG A 416 -14.45 -9.65 9.47
C ARG A 416 -13.59 -10.88 9.75
N PRO A 417 -13.52 -11.34 11.01
CA PRO A 417 -12.68 -12.49 11.39
C PRO A 417 -12.98 -13.76 10.60
N ALA A 418 -14.26 -14.04 10.33
CA ALA A 418 -14.67 -15.21 9.57
C ALA A 418 -14.16 -15.19 8.13
N GLU A 419 -14.27 -14.05 7.42
CA GLU A 419 -13.76 -13.89 6.05
C GLU A 419 -12.24 -14.02 6.01
N PHE A 420 -11.54 -13.44 6.99
CA PHE A 420 -10.09 -13.56 7.08
C PHE A 420 -9.65 -14.99 7.39
N ALA A 421 -10.39 -15.72 8.22
CA ALA A 421 -10.13 -17.12 8.49
C ALA A 421 -10.28 -17.97 7.21
N LEU A 422 -11.39 -17.83 6.48
CA LEU A 422 -11.62 -18.56 5.23
C LEU A 422 -10.51 -18.27 4.20
N LEU A 423 -10.10 -17.02 4.08
CA LEU A 423 -9.03 -16.64 3.16
C LEU A 423 -7.70 -17.30 3.54
N ARG A 424 -7.30 -17.25 4.81
CA ARG A 424 -6.06 -17.86 5.31
C ARG A 424 -6.06 -19.38 5.21
N GLU A 425 -7.18 -20.00 5.55
CA GLU A 425 -7.29 -21.45 5.71
C GLU A 425 -7.62 -22.18 4.42
N ARG A 426 -8.20 -21.47 3.44
CA ARG A 426 -8.64 -22.10 2.17
C ARG A 426 -7.99 -21.48 0.92
N VAL A 427 -8.03 -20.16 0.76
CA VAL A 427 -7.49 -19.51 -0.46
C VAL A 427 -5.96 -19.56 -0.47
N VAL A 428 -5.31 -19.17 0.63
CA VAL A 428 -3.85 -19.16 0.72
C VAL A 428 -3.24 -20.55 0.42
N PRO A 429 -3.71 -21.67 0.97
CA PRO A 429 -3.20 -22.99 0.63
C PRO A 429 -3.35 -23.36 -0.86
N ILE A 430 -4.43 -22.92 -1.53
CA ILE A 430 -4.59 -23.11 -2.97
C ILE A 430 -3.50 -22.37 -3.74
N LEU A 431 -3.25 -21.10 -3.42
CA LEU A 431 -2.19 -20.30 -4.04
C LEU A 431 -0.80 -20.88 -3.79
N GLN A 432 -0.56 -21.39 -2.59
CA GLN A 432 0.70 -22.09 -2.24
C GLN A 432 0.87 -23.37 -3.05
N LYS A 433 -0.17 -24.22 -3.15
CA LYS A 433 -0.16 -25.45 -3.94
C LYS A 433 0.07 -25.20 -5.43
N ARG A 434 -0.40 -24.05 -5.94
CA ARG A 434 -0.15 -23.61 -7.33
C ARG A 434 1.26 -23.03 -7.53
N GLY A 435 2.05 -22.89 -6.47
CA GLY A 435 3.39 -22.29 -6.52
C GLY A 435 3.39 -20.77 -6.74
N LEU A 436 2.25 -20.12 -6.59
CA LEU A 436 2.09 -18.68 -6.77
C LEU A 436 2.51 -17.89 -5.52
N PHE A 437 2.25 -18.43 -4.34
CA PHE A 437 2.54 -17.81 -3.05
C PHE A 437 3.50 -18.65 -2.22
N ARG A 438 4.25 -18.01 -1.32
CA ARG A 438 5.26 -18.67 -0.46
C ARG A 438 4.62 -19.59 0.56
N THR A 439 5.33 -20.67 0.88
CA THR A 439 5.04 -21.55 2.02
C THR A 439 5.86 -21.18 3.25
N GLU A 440 7.04 -20.56 3.04
CA GLU A 440 7.95 -20.09 4.10
C GLU A 440 8.55 -18.73 3.74
N TYR A 441 8.95 -17.97 4.75
CA TYR A 441 9.69 -16.73 4.55
C TYR A 441 11.15 -17.07 4.13
N ALA A 442 11.58 -16.49 3.01
CA ALA A 442 12.95 -16.64 2.49
C ALA A 442 13.89 -15.49 2.93
N SER A 443 13.37 -14.51 3.66
CA SER A 443 14.08 -13.32 4.15
C SER A 443 13.55 -12.88 5.49
N ASP A 444 14.34 -12.13 6.24
CA ASP A 444 13.94 -11.53 7.53
C ASP A 444 13.47 -10.07 7.41
N THR A 445 13.55 -9.48 6.22
CA THR A 445 13.23 -8.07 5.99
C THR A 445 12.03 -7.90 5.04
N LEU A 446 11.29 -6.81 5.22
CA LEU A 446 10.17 -6.50 4.32
C LEU A 446 10.64 -6.34 2.86
N ARG A 447 11.77 -5.68 2.66
CA ARG A 447 12.35 -5.52 1.31
C ARG A 447 12.67 -6.87 0.67
N GLY A 448 13.23 -7.78 1.45
CA GLY A 448 13.51 -9.15 0.98
C GLY A 448 12.24 -9.95 0.70
N HIS A 449 11.17 -9.81 1.50
CA HIS A 449 9.88 -10.46 1.23
C HIS A 449 9.30 -10.03 -0.12
N LEU A 450 9.45 -8.75 -0.45
CA LEU A 450 8.97 -8.15 -1.70
C LEU A 450 9.93 -8.37 -2.89
N GLY A 451 11.04 -9.09 -2.70
CA GLY A 451 12.02 -9.33 -3.76
C GLY A 451 12.78 -8.07 -4.22
N LEU A 452 12.80 -7.04 -3.38
CA LEU A 452 13.41 -5.76 -3.68
C LEU A 452 14.89 -5.73 -3.25
N PRO A 453 15.79 -5.07 -4.00
CA PRO A 453 17.18 -4.92 -3.59
C PRO A 453 17.30 -3.97 -2.39
N VAL A 454 18.33 -4.20 -1.56
CA VAL A 454 18.74 -3.22 -0.56
C VAL A 454 19.32 -2.00 -1.30
N PRO A 455 18.82 -0.77 -1.08
CA PRO A 455 19.35 0.40 -1.75
C PRO A 455 20.78 0.68 -1.30
N ALA A 456 21.67 0.95 -2.24
CA ALA A 456 23.03 1.36 -1.91
C ALA A 456 23.02 2.66 -1.10
N ASN A 457 23.94 2.80 -0.16
CA ASN A 457 24.18 4.09 0.50
C ASN A 457 24.66 5.11 -0.53
N ARG A 458 24.10 6.31 -0.55
CA ARG A 458 24.45 7.37 -1.53
C ARG A 458 25.91 7.83 -1.45
N HIS A 459 26.59 7.58 -0.33
CA HIS A 459 27.99 7.92 -0.06
C HIS A 459 28.93 6.73 -0.27
N ALA A 460 28.40 5.51 -0.44
CA ALA A 460 29.25 4.35 -0.73
C ALA A 460 29.95 4.53 -2.06
N ALA A 461 31.24 4.19 -2.10
CA ALA A 461 31.98 4.17 -3.36
C ALA A 461 31.27 3.23 -4.36
N PRO A 462 31.17 3.59 -5.64
CA PRO A 462 30.57 2.70 -6.63
C PRO A 462 31.30 1.35 -6.62
N VAL A 463 30.54 0.27 -6.40
CA VAL A 463 31.08 -1.09 -6.49
C VAL A 463 31.63 -1.23 -7.92
N LYS A 464 32.94 -1.36 -8.08
CA LYS A 464 33.53 -1.72 -9.37
C LYS A 464 32.91 -3.05 -9.78
N GLN A 465 32.11 -3.04 -10.83
CA GLN A 465 31.70 -4.29 -11.46
C GLN A 465 32.98 -5.05 -11.82
N PRO A 466 33.08 -6.35 -11.50
CA PRO A 466 34.20 -7.13 -12.00
C PRO A 466 34.17 -6.99 -13.52
N GLU A 467 35.28 -6.53 -14.10
CA GLU A 467 35.47 -6.55 -15.55
C GLU A 467 35.21 -8.00 -15.99
N LEU A 468 34.20 -8.18 -16.82
CA LEU A 468 34.03 -9.44 -17.53
C LEU A 468 35.34 -9.64 -18.30
N ALA A 469 36.19 -10.55 -17.80
CA ALA A 469 37.35 -10.98 -18.56
C ALA A 469 36.83 -11.41 -19.92
N GLU A 470 37.18 -10.65 -20.95
CA GLU A 470 37.04 -11.08 -22.34
C GLU A 470 37.76 -12.44 -22.42
N ALA A 471 37.00 -13.48 -22.63
CA ALA A 471 37.53 -14.77 -23.04
C ALA A 471 38.13 -14.57 -24.42
N ALA A 472 39.43 -14.30 -24.46
CA ALA A 472 40.21 -14.36 -25.68
C ALA A 472 40.32 -15.83 -26.07
N GLU A 473 39.87 -16.13 -27.27
CA GLU A 473 40.13 -17.25 -28.21
C GLU A 473 40.56 -18.59 -27.67
#